data_ca62050142be08c68cefa9c07dba2d2e
#
_entry.id   ca62050142be08c68cefa9c07dba2d2e
#
_cell.length_a   1.000
_cell.length_b   1.000
_cell.length_c   1.000
_cell.angle_alpha   90.00
_cell.angle_beta   90.00
_cell.angle_gamma   90.00
#
_symmetry.space_group_name_H-M   'P 1'
#
loop_
_entity.id
_entity.type
_entity.pdbx_description
1 polymer ?
#
loop_
_entity_poly.entity_id
_entity_poly.type
_entity_poly.pdbx_seq_one_letter_code
_entity_poly.pdbx_strand_id
1 'polypeptide(L)'
;MTDSTTKKPAELESLRADIDRSDEAIVGALRTRLGAVRRIAEVKRLQGLPVYDAVREASLLYKLRSMAGSDVEGVALPVYRTMMAAAR
;
A
#
# COMPACT_ATOMS: atom_id res chain seq x y z
N MET A 1 -30.90 -21.20 16.98
CA MET A 1 -29.60 -21.90 16.89
C MET A 1 -29.17 -22.09 15.46
N THR A 2 -30.03 -22.68 14.65
CA THR A 2 -29.77 -22.89 13.23
C THR A 2 -29.56 -21.59 12.47
N ASP A 3 -30.28 -20.52 12.83
CA ASP A 3 -30.16 -19.21 12.17
C ASP A 3 -28.77 -18.60 12.33
N SER A 4 -28.20 -18.75 13.55
CA SER A 4 -26.85 -18.25 13.83
C SER A 4 -25.80 -18.95 12.98
N THR A 5 -25.96 -20.26 12.78
CA THR A 5 -25.06 -21.06 11.95
C THR A 5 -25.17 -20.71 10.48
N THR A 6 -26.39 -20.43 10.02
CA THR A 6 -26.66 -20.05 8.63
C THR A 6 -26.14 -18.64 8.33
N LYS A 7 -26.28 -17.70 9.28
CA LYS A 7 -25.82 -16.32 9.12
C LYS A 7 -24.32 -16.19 9.00
N LYS A 8 -23.56 -16.98 9.77
CA LYS A 8 -22.10 -16.92 9.77
C LYS A 8 -21.46 -17.17 8.41
N PRO A 9 -21.84 -18.21 7.64
CA PRO A 9 -21.29 -18.40 6.31
C PRO A 9 -21.58 -17.23 5.35
N ALA A 10 -22.80 -16.70 5.37
CA ALA A 10 -23.18 -15.57 4.53
C ALA A 10 -22.42 -14.31 4.92
N GLU A 11 -22.25 -14.09 6.21
CA GLU A 11 -21.49 -12.95 6.73
C GLU A 11 -20.01 -13.06 6.37
N LEU A 12 -19.43 -14.25 6.46
CA LEU A 12 -18.05 -14.50 6.06
C LEU A 12 -17.85 -14.26 4.57
N GLU A 13 -18.78 -14.70 3.73
CA GLU A 13 -18.72 -14.46 2.28
C GLU A 13 -18.76 -12.96 1.95
N SER A 14 -19.63 -12.22 2.63
CA SER A 14 -19.73 -10.78 2.46
C SER A 14 -18.42 -10.07 2.84
N LEU A 15 -17.83 -10.47 3.96
CA LEU A 15 -16.58 -9.90 4.44
C LEU A 15 -15.41 -10.26 3.52
N ARG A 16 -15.39 -11.49 3.00
CA ARG A 16 -14.38 -11.91 2.02
C ARG A 16 -14.50 -11.13 0.72
N ALA A 17 -15.72 -10.83 0.29
CA ALA A 17 -15.95 -9.98 -0.87
C ALA A 17 -15.41 -8.56 -0.65
N ASP A 18 -15.56 -8.03 0.57
CA ASP A 18 -14.98 -6.74 0.94
C ASP A 18 -13.45 -6.77 0.84
N ILE A 19 -12.84 -7.86 1.31
CA ILE A 19 -11.39 -8.05 1.21
C ILE A 19 -10.96 -8.11 -0.25
N ASP A 20 -11.69 -8.86 -1.09
CA ASP A 20 -11.38 -8.97 -2.52
C ASP A 20 -11.40 -7.61 -3.20
N ARG A 21 -12.40 -6.79 -2.89
CA ARG A 21 -12.47 -5.42 -3.44
C ARG A 21 -11.30 -4.56 -2.96
N SER A 22 -10.91 -4.71 -1.69
CA SER A 22 -9.76 -3.99 -1.14
C SER A 22 -8.46 -4.43 -1.81
N ASP A 23 -8.32 -5.72 -2.05
CA ASP A 23 -7.14 -6.28 -2.72
C ASP A 23 -7.02 -5.76 -4.15
N GLU A 24 -8.11 -5.69 -4.89
CA GLU A 24 -8.12 -5.11 -6.23
C GLU A 24 -7.69 -3.64 -6.20
N ALA A 25 -8.17 -2.88 -5.21
CA ALA A 25 -7.80 -1.48 -5.05
C ALA A 25 -6.31 -1.34 -4.71
N ILE A 26 -5.79 -2.20 -3.83
CA ILE A 26 -4.38 -2.21 -3.46
C ILE A 26 -3.50 -2.52 -4.68
N VAL A 27 -3.83 -3.56 -5.43
CA VAL A 27 -3.07 -3.94 -6.63
C VAL A 27 -3.09 -2.83 -7.67
N GLY A 28 -4.25 -2.21 -7.89
CA GLY A 28 -4.38 -1.08 -8.80
C GLY A 28 -3.55 0.12 -8.36
N ALA A 29 -3.56 0.43 -7.06
CA ALA A 29 -2.76 1.51 -6.50
C ALA A 29 -1.26 1.22 -6.59
N LEU A 30 -0.85 -0.02 -6.35
CA LEU A 30 0.55 -0.44 -6.50
C LEU A 30 1.03 -0.27 -7.95
N ARG A 31 0.20 -0.65 -8.92
CA ARG A 31 0.52 -0.50 -10.34
C ARG A 31 0.73 0.97 -10.70
N THR A 32 -0.16 1.83 -10.26
CA THR A 32 -0.06 3.27 -10.49
C THR A 32 1.20 3.85 -9.85
N ARG A 33 1.46 3.47 -8.61
CA ARG A 33 2.64 3.94 -7.88
C ARG A 33 3.93 3.48 -8.55
N LEU A 34 4.01 2.21 -8.94
CA LEU A 34 5.17 1.65 -9.62
C LEU A 34 5.45 2.38 -10.94
N GLY A 35 4.41 2.67 -11.72
CA GLY A 35 4.53 3.42 -12.95
C GLY A 35 5.11 4.82 -12.72
N ALA A 36 4.64 5.52 -11.69
CA ALA A 36 5.14 6.84 -11.34
C ALA A 36 6.60 6.79 -10.87
N VAL A 37 6.95 5.80 -10.03
CA VAL A 37 8.31 5.61 -9.54
C VAL A 37 9.28 5.35 -10.70
N ARG A 38 8.89 4.53 -11.66
CA ARG A 38 9.71 4.25 -12.85
C ARG A 38 9.95 5.50 -13.68
N ARG A 39 8.94 6.33 -13.85
CA ARG A 39 9.08 7.59 -14.58
C ARG A 39 9.97 8.58 -13.84
N ILE A 40 9.85 8.65 -12.53
CA ILE A 40 10.72 9.50 -11.70
C ILE A 40 12.18 9.04 -11.83
N ALA A 41 12.42 7.73 -11.78
CA ALA A 41 13.76 7.17 -11.94
C ALA A 41 14.35 7.53 -13.31
N GLU A 42 13.55 7.48 -14.36
CA GLU A 42 13.99 7.87 -15.70
C GLU A 42 14.33 9.33 -15.79
N VAL A 43 13.47 10.21 -15.26
CA VAL A 43 13.73 11.67 -15.24
C VAL A 43 15.01 11.98 -14.48
N LYS A 44 15.20 11.36 -13.31
CA LYS A 44 16.41 11.57 -12.50
C LYS A 44 17.67 11.12 -13.25
N ARG A 45 17.63 9.99 -13.95
CA ARG A 45 18.76 9.52 -14.76
C ARG A 45 19.10 10.52 -15.86
N LEU A 46 18.10 11.03 -16.55
CA LEU A 46 18.31 12.02 -17.62
C LEU A 46 18.90 13.32 -17.10
N GLN A 47 18.59 13.68 -15.86
CA GLN A 47 19.09 14.89 -15.22
C GLN A 47 20.39 14.66 -14.42
N GLY A 48 20.88 13.43 -14.38
CA GLY A 48 22.07 13.10 -13.61
C GLY A 48 21.87 13.14 -12.09
N LEU A 49 20.63 12.98 -11.62
CA LEU A 49 20.30 13.01 -10.19
C LEU A 49 20.31 11.59 -9.61
N PRO A 50 20.62 11.45 -8.31
CA PRO A 50 20.51 10.16 -7.64
C PRO A 50 19.06 9.66 -7.62
N VAL A 51 18.86 8.38 -7.94
CA VAL A 51 17.52 7.78 -7.91
C VAL A 51 17.05 7.59 -6.48
N TYR A 52 17.92 7.09 -5.61
CA TYR A 52 17.60 6.89 -4.21
C TYR A 52 17.72 8.21 -3.44
N ASP A 53 16.69 8.52 -2.67
CA ASP A 53 16.58 9.73 -1.86
C ASP A 53 16.10 9.37 -0.46
N ALA A 54 17.04 9.27 0.47
CA ALA A 54 16.76 8.89 1.85
C ALA A 54 15.88 9.92 2.57
N VAL A 55 16.07 11.20 2.26
CA VAL A 55 15.28 12.28 2.86
C VAL A 55 13.83 12.17 2.42
N ARG A 56 13.60 11.92 1.14
CA ARG A 56 12.26 11.72 0.59
C ARG A 56 11.57 10.52 1.21
N GLU A 57 12.28 9.40 1.38
CA GLU A 57 11.71 8.19 1.99
C GLU A 57 11.33 8.43 3.45
N ALA A 58 12.18 9.09 4.22
CA ALA A 58 11.87 9.44 5.61
C ALA A 58 10.66 10.35 5.71
N SER A 59 10.57 11.35 4.85
CA SER A 59 9.44 12.28 4.77
C SER A 59 8.14 11.56 4.45
N LEU A 60 8.19 10.60 3.53
CA LEU A 60 7.03 9.80 3.15
C LEU A 60 6.54 8.94 4.32
N LEU A 61 7.45 8.27 5.03
CA LEU A 61 7.08 7.46 6.20
C LEU A 61 6.44 8.31 7.30
N TYR A 62 6.96 9.50 7.54
CA TYR A 62 6.37 10.44 8.49
C TYR A 62 4.94 10.82 8.09
N LYS A 63 4.75 11.15 6.82
CA LYS A 63 3.44 11.50 6.28
C LYS A 63 2.45 10.34 6.43
N LEU A 64 2.90 9.11 6.16
CA LEU A 64 2.07 7.92 6.27
C LEU A 64 1.57 7.69 7.69
N ARG A 65 2.38 7.96 8.70
CA ARG A 65 1.97 7.87 10.10
C ARG A 65 0.79 8.78 10.39
N SER A 66 0.83 9.99 9.89
CA SER A 66 -0.25 10.96 10.07
C SER A 66 -1.53 10.54 9.36
N MET A 67 -1.40 9.91 8.20
CA MET A 67 -2.55 9.48 7.38
C MET A 67 -3.18 8.19 7.88
N ALA A 68 -2.37 7.25 8.35
CA ALA A 68 -2.83 5.89 8.63
C ALA A 68 -3.61 5.76 9.94
N GLY A 69 -3.24 6.53 10.96
CA GLY A 69 -3.78 6.32 12.28
C GLY A 69 -3.16 5.09 12.96
N SER A 70 -3.41 4.94 14.25
CA SER A 70 -2.73 3.94 15.08
C SER A 70 -3.11 2.50 14.73
N ASP A 71 -4.33 2.28 14.27
CA ASP A 71 -4.84 0.94 13.92
C ASP A 71 -4.24 0.42 12.60
N VAL A 72 -3.88 1.29 11.68
CA VAL A 72 -3.34 0.93 10.36
C VAL A 72 -1.83 1.08 10.29
N GLU A 73 -1.25 1.93 11.13
CA GLU A 73 0.19 2.25 11.13
C GLU A 73 1.06 0.99 11.17
N GLY A 74 0.73 0.04 12.04
CA GLY A 74 1.49 -1.20 12.22
C GLY A 74 1.57 -2.06 10.96
N VAL A 75 0.60 -1.92 10.05
CA VAL A 75 0.58 -2.63 8.76
C VAL A 75 1.17 -1.76 7.66
N ALA A 76 0.80 -0.50 7.61
CA ALA A 76 1.19 0.41 6.53
C ALA A 76 2.69 0.65 6.48
N LEU A 77 3.35 0.86 7.61
CA LEU A 77 4.78 1.15 7.61
C LEU A 77 5.62 0.00 7.06
N PRO A 78 5.45 -1.26 7.51
CA PRO A 78 6.19 -2.37 6.91
C PRO A 78 5.93 -2.56 5.42
N VAL A 79 4.68 -2.38 4.99
CA VAL A 79 4.30 -2.49 3.57
C VAL A 79 5.04 -1.43 2.74
N TYR A 80 5.03 -0.18 3.18
CA TYR A 80 5.69 0.90 2.45
C TYR A 80 7.21 0.76 2.46
N ARG A 81 7.80 0.29 3.54
CA ARG A 81 9.24 0.01 3.59
C ARG A 81 9.62 -1.05 2.57
N THR A 82 8.80 -2.09 2.44
CA THR A 82 9.01 -3.15 1.45
C THR A 82 8.89 -2.61 0.03
N MET A 83 7.88 -1.80 -0.24
CA MET A 83 7.69 -1.19 -1.56
C MET A 83 8.85 -0.27 -1.93
N MET A 84 9.31 0.54 -1.00
CA MET A 84 10.42 1.47 -1.25
C MET A 84 11.72 0.71 -1.49
N ALA A 85 11.99 -0.34 -0.73
CA ALA A 85 13.17 -1.19 -0.93
C ALA A 85 13.14 -1.89 -2.29
N ALA A 86 11.99 -2.39 -2.70
CA ALA A 86 11.82 -3.04 -4.01
C ALA A 86 11.98 -2.07 -5.18
N ALA A 87 11.73 -0.79 -4.96
CA ALA A 87 11.83 0.24 -6.01
C ALA A 87 13.24 0.81 -6.18
N ARG A 88 14.15 0.48 -5.27
CA ARG A 88 15.56 0.90 -5.40
C ARG A 88 16.27 0.08 -6.48
#